data_3fbffe8f8d2a55279af8b8a4e9c04270
#
_entry.id   3fbffe8f8d2a55279af8b8a4e9c04270
#
_cell.length_a   1.000
_cell.length_b   1.000
_cell.length_c   1.000
_cell.angle_alpha   90.00
_cell.angle_beta   90.00
_cell.angle_gamma   90.00
#
_symmetry.space_group_name_H-M   'P 1'
#
loop_
_entity.id
_entity.type
_entity.pdbx_description
1 polymer ?
#
loop_
_entity_poly.entity_id
_entity_poly.type
_entity_poly.pdbx_seq_one_letter_code
_entity_poly.pdbx_strand_id
1 'polypeptide(L)'
;LPVVEGYKVGVRGGYVTVNGTAVPGFPDRNIKVMVSGADSVVESTGSVTAAEPESDDEAIERIRTRFSMLNDMTKAVKKGDVRAMIVSGPPGVGKSHGVEEVLERYQTLEHLGARKTHEVIKGAMSPLGLYAALYKMADAGNVVVFDDCDSIFSDELSLNILKAALDSKKNRRIHWNTDSHKLRAEGIPDSFTFKASAIFITNLKFDKVKGKLREHLEALESRC
;
A
#
# COMPACT_ATOMS: atom_id res chain seq x y z
N LEU A 1 29.63 -1.27 12.11
CA LEU A 1 29.21 -2.68 12.20
C LEU A 1 29.96 -3.32 13.37
N PRO A 2 29.27 -3.91 14.37
CA PRO A 2 29.92 -4.60 15.47
C PRO A 2 30.63 -5.86 14.94
N VAL A 3 31.95 -5.86 15.00
CA VAL A 3 32.81 -6.96 14.57
C VAL A 3 32.82 -8.03 15.67
N VAL A 4 32.42 -9.26 15.32
CA VAL A 4 32.45 -10.41 16.21
C VAL A 4 33.77 -11.15 16.12
N GLU A 5 34.33 -11.23 14.90
CA GLU A 5 35.65 -11.80 14.64
C GLU A 5 36.42 -10.86 13.72
N GLY A 6 37.68 -10.61 14.07
CA GLY A 6 38.60 -9.75 13.31
C GLY A 6 38.87 -10.24 11.88
N TYR A 7 39.77 -9.54 11.20
CA TYR A 7 40.15 -9.85 9.82
C TYR A 7 40.68 -11.28 9.65
N LYS A 8 40.15 -11.99 8.71
CA LYS A 8 40.59 -13.33 8.30
C LYS A 8 40.74 -13.41 6.78
N VAL A 9 41.69 -14.19 6.32
CA VAL A 9 41.88 -14.43 4.87
C VAL A 9 41.20 -15.75 4.51
N GLY A 10 40.30 -15.71 3.56
CA GLY A 10 39.63 -16.87 3.00
C GLY A 10 39.99 -17.10 1.53
N VAL A 11 39.47 -18.17 0.93
CA VAL A 11 39.74 -18.54 -0.47
C VAL A 11 39.36 -17.46 -1.49
N ARG A 12 38.42 -16.57 -1.15
CA ARG A 12 37.92 -15.50 -2.02
C ARG A 12 38.40 -14.08 -1.61
N GLY A 13 39.33 -13.98 -0.68
CA GLY A 13 39.87 -12.71 -0.16
C GLY A 13 39.66 -12.52 1.33
N GLY A 14 40.02 -11.34 1.83
CA GLY A 14 39.88 -10.98 3.24
C GLY A 14 38.42 -10.74 3.63
N TYR A 15 38.07 -11.10 4.87
CA TYR A 15 36.73 -10.81 5.41
C TYR A 15 36.77 -10.58 6.92
N VAL A 16 35.77 -9.91 7.43
CA VAL A 16 35.43 -9.78 8.85
C VAL A 16 34.08 -10.38 9.12
N THR A 17 33.87 -10.95 10.30
CA THR A 17 32.56 -11.44 10.74
C THR A 17 31.91 -10.36 11.59
N VAL A 18 30.72 -9.92 11.21
CA VAL A 18 29.96 -8.88 11.89
C VAL A 18 28.62 -9.43 12.39
N ASN A 19 28.13 -8.88 13.50
CA ASN A 19 26.82 -9.22 14.01
C ASN A 19 25.74 -8.44 13.22
N GLY A 20 24.97 -9.14 12.38
CA GLY A 20 23.88 -8.55 11.60
C GLY A 20 22.70 -8.10 12.44
N THR A 21 22.44 -8.74 13.59
CA THR A 21 21.34 -8.38 14.50
C THR A 21 21.42 -6.94 15.00
N ALA A 22 22.63 -6.40 15.12
CA ALA A 22 22.87 -5.05 15.61
C ALA A 22 22.71 -3.95 14.53
N VAL A 23 22.31 -4.31 13.29
CA VAL A 23 22.25 -3.36 12.17
C VAL A 23 20.91 -3.47 11.44
N PRO A 24 20.08 -2.42 11.43
CA PRO A 24 18.81 -2.42 10.70
C PRO A 24 19.01 -2.76 9.21
N GLY A 25 18.24 -3.71 8.71
CA GLY A 25 18.30 -4.17 7.32
C GLY A 25 19.26 -5.33 7.05
N PHE A 26 20.01 -5.78 8.06
CA PHE A 26 20.85 -6.98 7.95
C PHE A 26 20.12 -8.22 8.52
N PRO A 27 20.51 -9.43 8.06
CA PRO A 27 19.96 -10.68 8.61
C PRO A 27 20.31 -10.86 10.10
N ASP A 28 19.38 -11.44 10.87
CA ASP A 28 19.56 -11.79 12.30
C ASP A 28 20.54 -12.94 12.51
N ARG A 29 21.75 -12.78 12.01
CA ARG A 29 22.86 -13.75 12.14
C ARG A 29 24.19 -13.09 11.91
N ASN A 30 25.27 -13.76 12.31
CA ASN A 30 26.61 -13.34 11.94
C ASN A 30 26.84 -13.48 10.43
N ILE A 31 27.33 -12.43 9.82
CA ILE A 31 27.59 -12.36 8.37
C ILE A 31 29.07 -12.04 8.11
N LYS A 32 29.60 -12.59 7.01
CA LYS A 32 30.95 -12.29 6.53
C LYS A 32 30.91 -11.14 5.56
N VAL A 33 31.61 -10.06 5.87
CA VAL A 33 31.75 -8.89 5.01
C VAL A 33 33.15 -8.92 4.40
N MET A 34 33.22 -8.91 3.07
CA MET A 34 34.49 -8.87 2.34
C MET A 34 35.13 -7.49 2.51
N VAL A 35 36.41 -7.48 2.82
CA VAL A 35 37.21 -6.26 2.99
C VAL A 35 38.53 -6.40 2.23
N SER A 36 39.07 -5.27 1.77
CA SER A 36 40.27 -5.26 0.90
C SER A 36 41.55 -5.55 1.65
N GLY A 37 41.57 -5.40 2.97
CA GLY A 37 42.74 -5.63 3.83
C GLY A 37 42.41 -5.45 5.30
N ALA A 38 43.34 -5.79 6.18
CA ALA A 38 43.20 -5.59 7.63
C ALA A 38 43.04 -4.09 7.98
N ASP A 39 43.69 -3.23 7.24
CA ASP A 39 43.65 -1.76 7.44
C ASP A 39 42.33 -1.13 7.04
N SER A 40 41.45 -1.89 6.38
CA SER A 40 40.08 -1.47 6.08
C SER A 40 39.11 -1.58 7.26
N VAL A 41 39.58 -2.16 8.36
CA VAL A 41 38.84 -2.30 9.63
C VAL A 41 39.34 -1.22 10.59
N VAL A 42 38.66 -0.09 10.60
CA VAL A 42 38.97 1.02 11.53
C VAL A 42 38.08 0.87 12.75
N GLU A 43 38.66 0.91 13.94
CA GLU A 43 37.90 1.04 15.19
C GLU A 43 37.17 2.39 15.17
N SER A 44 35.87 2.33 14.97
CA SER A 44 35.01 3.50 15.13
C SER A 44 34.77 3.70 16.63
N THR A 45 35.36 4.71 17.21
CA THR A 45 35.03 5.21 18.56
C THR A 45 33.71 5.95 18.61
N GLY A 46 32.99 5.98 17.48
CA GLY A 46 31.61 6.44 17.45
C GLY A 46 30.69 5.39 18.10
N SER A 47 30.22 5.68 19.30
CA SER A 47 29.09 4.98 19.85
C SER A 47 27.98 5.00 18.75
N VAL A 48 27.58 3.83 18.29
CA VAL A 48 26.24 3.70 17.67
C VAL A 48 25.32 4.03 18.85
N THR A 49 24.92 5.29 18.96
CA THR A 49 23.81 5.65 19.83
C THR A 49 22.65 4.82 19.29
N ALA A 50 22.32 3.75 19.99
CA ALA A 50 21.01 3.15 19.87
C ALA A 50 20.07 4.35 19.99
N ALA A 51 19.22 4.58 18.97
CA ALA A 51 18.22 5.62 19.06
C ALA A 51 17.55 5.47 20.42
N GLU A 52 17.58 6.52 21.23
CA GLU A 52 16.92 6.48 22.53
C GLU A 52 15.52 5.94 22.33
N PRO A 53 15.02 5.05 23.19
CA PRO A 53 13.69 4.53 23.03
C PRO A 53 12.73 5.73 23.00
N GLU A 54 11.95 5.83 21.93
CA GLU A 54 10.94 6.87 21.75
C GLU A 54 10.08 6.95 23.02
N SER A 55 9.88 8.13 23.57
CA SER A 55 9.01 8.32 24.72
C SER A 55 7.55 8.02 24.35
N ASP A 56 6.73 7.65 25.32
CA ASP A 56 5.31 7.39 25.11
C ASP A 56 4.60 8.61 24.50
N ASP A 57 4.98 9.83 24.90
CA ASP A 57 4.40 11.07 24.37
C ASP A 57 4.78 11.29 22.89
N GLU A 58 6.04 11.03 22.52
CA GLU A 58 6.47 11.09 21.11
C GLU A 58 5.78 10.04 20.25
N ALA A 59 5.63 8.81 20.78
CA ALA A 59 4.90 7.74 20.10
C ALA A 59 3.43 8.11 19.88
N ILE A 60 2.77 8.70 20.87
CA ILE A 60 1.37 9.16 20.78
C ILE A 60 1.25 10.26 19.75
N GLU A 61 2.13 11.25 19.74
CA GLU A 61 2.07 12.37 18.79
C GLU A 61 2.36 11.90 17.35
N ARG A 62 3.27 10.99 17.16
CA ARG A 62 3.53 10.34 15.87
C ARG A 62 2.30 9.59 15.35
N ILE A 63 1.59 8.88 16.23
CA ILE A 63 0.35 8.18 15.88
C ILE A 63 -0.74 9.18 15.50
N ARG A 64 -0.96 10.23 16.30
CA ARG A 64 -1.92 11.31 16.00
C ARG A 64 -1.66 11.94 14.64
N THR A 65 -0.42 12.28 14.35
CA THR A 65 -0.01 12.86 13.06
C THR A 65 -0.36 11.94 11.89
N ARG A 66 -0.09 10.62 12.02
CA ARG A 66 -0.44 9.64 10.98
C ARG A 66 -1.95 9.55 10.74
N PHE A 67 -2.76 9.55 11.81
CA PHE A 67 -4.21 9.54 11.67
C PHE A 67 -4.75 10.87 11.10
N SER A 68 -4.17 12.01 11.47
CA SER A 68 -4.52 13.30 10.84
C SER A 68 -4.25 13.26 9.34
N MET A 69 -3.09 12.77 8.91
CA MET A 69 -2.76 12.59 7.48
C MET A 69 -3.74 11.65 6.78
N LEU A 70 -4.09 10.51 7.41
CA LEU A 70 -5.06 9.57 6.85
C LEU A 70 -6.43 10.25 6.63
N ASN A 71 -6.89 11.01 7.61
CA ASN A 71 -8.15 11.73 7.54
C ASN A 71 -8.13 12.78 6.42
N ASP A 72 -7.06 13.56 6.30
CA ASP A 72 -6.95 14.62 5.30
C ASP A 72 -6.83 14.05 3.88
N MET A 73 -6.08 12.97 3.71
CA MET A 73 -6.00 12.25 2.44
C MET A 73 -7.34 11.60 2.06
N THR A 74 -8.08 11.03 3.03
CA THR A 74 -9.42 10.47 2.78
C THR A 74 -10.40 11.56 2.33
N LYS A 75 -10.33 12.76 2.92
CA LYS A 75 -11.12 13.93 2.48
C LYS A 75 -10.76 14.36 1.05
N ALA A 76 -9.47 14.38 0.71
CA ALA A 76 -9.01 14.71 -0.64
C ALA A 76 -9.50 13.68 -1.69
N VAL A 77 -9.47 12.39 -1.34
CA VAL A 77 -10.05 11.32 -2.19
C VAL A 77 -11.56 11.52 -2.35
N LYS A 78 -12.29 11.81 -1.28
CA LYS A 78 -13.75 12.03 -1.33
C LYS A 78 -14.13 13.24 -2.17
N LYS A 79 -13.34 14.32 -2.13
CA LYS A 79 -13.54 15.49 -2.97
C LYS A 79 -13.16 15.26 -4.45
N GLY A 80 -12.43 14.21 -4.75
CA GLY A 80 -11.92 13.91 -6.08
C GLY A 80 -10.62 14.63 -6.44
N ASP A 81 -9.97 15.29 -5.48
CA ASP A 81 -8.66 15.93 -5.65
C ASP A 81 -7.57 14.86 -5.85
N VAL A 82 -7.75 13.71 -5.19
CA VAL A 82 -6.91 12.53 -5.31
C VAL A 82 -7.75 11.38 -5.87
N ARG A 83 -7.28 10.74 -6.93
CA ARG A 83 -8.01 9.66 -7.63
C ARG A 83 -7.97 8.35 -6.90
N ALA A 84 -6.85 8.05 -6.27
CA ALA A 84 -6.70 6.84 -5.49
C ALA A 84 -5.69 7.04 -4.36
N MET A 85 -5.83 6.22 -3.32
CA MET A 85 -4.94 6.19 -2.16
C MET A 85 -4.73 4.75 -1.73
N ILE A 86 -3.49 4.42 -1.38
CA ILE A 86 -3.15 3.14 -0.76
C ILE A 86 -2.79 3.39 0.71
N VAL A 87 -3.49 2.71 1.61
CA VAL A 87 -3.27 2.75 3.06
C VAL A 87 -2.65 1.43 3.49
N SER A 88 -1.34 1.42 3.67
CA SER A 88 -0.59 0.23 4.11
C SER A 88 -0.15 0.36 5.58
N GLY A 89 -0.17 -0.75 6.30
CA GLY A 89 0.30 -0.80 7.69
C GLY A 89 -0.09 -2.09 8.40
N PRO A 90 0.41 -2.31 9.63
CA PRO A 90 0.10 -3.52 10.38
C PRO A 90 -1.40 -3.64 10.68
N PRO A 91 -1.91 -4.88 10.89
CA PRO A 91 -3.30 -5.08 11.28
C PRO A 91 -3.58 -4.47 12.66
N GLY A 92 -4.85 -4.13 12.92
CA GLY A 92 -5.32 -3.67 14.20
C GLY A 92 -5.00 -2.21 14.58
N VAL A 93 -4.34 -1.43 13.69
CA VAL A 93 -4.01 -0.02 13.97
C VAL A 93 -5.12 0.98 13.65
N GLY A 94 -6.31 0.54 13.23
CA GLY A 94 -7.45 1.43 12.99
C GLY A 94 -7.55 2.02 11.56
N LYS A 95 -6.81 1.49 10.56
CA LYS A 95 -6.85 1.99 9.17
C LYS A 95 -8.26 2.07 8.59
N SER A 96 -8.96 0.94 8.59
CA SER A 96 -10.32 0.82 8.03
C SER A 96 -11.30 1.72 8.77
N HIS A 97 -11.25 1.72 10.11
CA HIS A 97 -12.09 2.58 10.93
C HIS A 97 -11.90 4.07 10.62
N GLY A 98 -10.64 4.54 10.52
CA GLY A 98 -10.36 5.94 10.21
C GLY A 98 -10.88 6.37 8.84
N VAL A 99 -10.75 5.53 7.81
CA VAL A 99 -11.29 5.79 6.47
C VAL A 99 -12.82 5.80 6.49
N GLU A 100 -13.45 4.76 7.06
CA GLU A 100 -14.90 4.63 7.13
C GLU A 100 -15.54 5.80 7.88
N GLU A 101 -14.98 6.19 9.04
CA GLU A 101 -15.48 7.32 9.84
C GLU A 101 -15.51 8.64 9.06
N VAL A 102 -14.46 8.94 8.29
CA VAL A 102 -14.42 10.14 7.44
C VAL A 102 -15.49 10.08 6.36
N LEU A 103 -15.63 8.94 5.66
CA LEU A 103 -16.59 8.80 4.56
C LEU A 103 -18.04 8.86 5.07
N GLU A 104 -18.34 8.26 6.22
CA GLU A 104 -19.66 8.31 6.85
C GLU A 104 -20.05 9.74 7.27
N ARG A 105 -19.11 10.52 7.80
CA ARG A 105 -19.36 11.93 8.11
C ARG A 105 -19.76 12.73 6.87
N TYR A 106 -19.11 12.50 5.72
CA TYR A 106 -19.49 13.14 4.47
C TYR A 106 -20.88 12.70 4.01
N GLN A 107 -21.20 11.42 4.12
CA GLN A 107 -22.51 10.91 3.74
C GLN A 107 -23.64 11.53 4.60
N THR A 108 -23.40 11.70 5.88
CA THR A 108 -24.37 12.33 6.82
C THR A 108 -24.56 13.82 6.48
N LEU A 109 -23.49 14.53 6.13
CA LEU A 109 -23.53 15.95 5.80
C LEU A 109 -24.17 16.21 4.42
N GLU A 110 -23.93 15.34 3.44
CA GLU A 110 -24.41 15.55 2.09
C GLU A 110 -25.91 15.28 1.96
N HIS A 111 -26.49 14.42 2.83
CA HIS A 111 -27.89 14.01 2.58
C HIS A 111 -28.69 13.36 3.68
N LEU A 112 -29.75 13.98 4.01
CA LEU A 112 -30.97 13.38 4.52
C LEU A 112 -31.72 12.74 3.32
N GLY A 113 -31.35 11.50 2.92
CA GLY A 113 -32.15 10.72 1.99
C GLY A 113 -31.53 10.39 0.62
N ALA A 114 -30.28 10.70 0.38
CA ALA A 114 -29.66 10.43 -0.91
C ALA A 114 -28.90 9.09 -1.01
N ARG A 115 -28.56 8.77 -2.25
CA ARG A 115 -27.79 7.60 -2.67
C ARG A 115 -26.46 7.50 -1.90
N LYS A 116 -26.11 6.28 -1.50
CA LYS A 116 -24.83 5.99 -0.89
C LYS A 116 -23.68 6.39 -1.83
N THR A 117 -22.78 7.24 -1.33
CA THR A 117 -21.66 7.81 -2.11
C THR A 117 -20.32 7.15 -1.84
N HIS A 118 -20.29 6.11 -0.99
CA HIS A 118 -19.14 5.26 -0.81
C HIS A 118 -19.58 3.80 -0.60
N GLU A 119 -18.72 2.87 -0.95
CA GLU A 119 -18.90 1.45 -0.71
C GLU A 119 -17.60 0.84 -0.20
N VAL A 120 -17.70 0.07 0.91
CA VAL A 120 -16.57 -0.68 1.47
C VAL A 120 -16.75 -2.14 1.13
N ILE A 121 -15.77 -2.69 0.43
CA ILE A 121 -15.72 -4.08 -0.02
C ILE A 121 -14.59 -4.77 0.71
N LYS A 122 -14.88 -5.89 1.38
CA LYS A 122 -13.92 -6.63 2.21
C LYS A 122 -13.74 -8.06 1.68
N GLY A 123 -12.49 -8.55 1.72
CA GLY A 123 -12.16 -9.94 1.42
C GLY A 123 -11.86 -10.23 -0.05
N ALA A 124 -12.00 -11.50 -0.45
CA ALA A 124 -11.60 -11.96 -1.78
C ALA A 124 -12.55 -11.46 -2.89
N MET A 125 -11.96 -11.06 -4.01
CA MET A 125 -12.69 -10.54 -5.16
C MET A 125 -12.14 -11.12 -6.46
N SER A 126 -13.04 -11.52 -7.35
CA SER A 126 -12.68 -11.90 -8.71
C SER A 126 -12.56 -10.67 -9.62
N PRO A 127 -11.85 -10.75 -10.77
CA PRO A 127 -11.80 -9.66 -11.75
C PRO A 127 -13.20 -9.18 -12.22
N LEU A 128 -14.13 -10.10 -12.38
CA LEU A 128 -15.51 -9.79 -12.75
C LEU A 128 -16.23 -9.03 -11.63
N GLY A 129 -16.01 -9.45 -10.37
CA GLY A 129 -16.54 -8.73 -9.20
C GLY A 129 -15.97 -7.33 -9.08
N LEU A 130 -14.66 -7.17 -9.33
CA LEU A 130 -13.98 -5.88 -9.36
C LEU A 130 -14.59 -4.95 -10.43
N TYR A 131 -14.77 -5.46 -11.65
CA TYR A 131 -15.37 -4.71 -12.75
C TYR A 131 -16.78 -4.23 -12.39
N ALA A 132 -17.61 -5.12 -11.84
CA ALA A 132 -18.97 -4.81 -11.41
C ALA A 132 -19.01 -3.78 -10.27
N ALA A 133 -18.13 -3.89 -9.29
CA ALA A 133 -18.02 -2.95 -8.18
C ALA A 133 -17.62 -1.55 -8.67
N LEU A 134 -16.62 -1.46 -9.54
CA LEU A 134 -16.21 -0.19 -10.14
C LEU A 134 -17.33 0.44 -10.97
N TYR A 135 -18.11 -0.35 -11.70
CA TYR A 135 -19.26 0.15 -12.46
C TYR A 135 -20.35 0.75 -11.55
N LYS A 136 -20.73 0.03 -10.49
CA LYS A 136 -21.76 0.48 -9.54
C LYS A 136 -21.39 1.81 -8.87
N MET A 137 -20.12 2.07 -8.70
CA MET A 137 -19.59 3.27 -8.04
C MET A 137 -18.94 4.27 -9.02
N ALA A 138 -19.16 4.14 -10.35
CA ALA A 138 -18.42 4.87 -11.37
C ALA A 138 -18.61 6.40 -11.39
N ASP A 139 -19.65 6.93 -10.76
CA ASP A 139 -20.00 8.34 -10.82
C ASP A 139 -19.02 9.22 -10.03
N ALA A 140 -18.83 10.46 -10.47
CA ALA A 140 -18.00 11.45 -9.78
C ALA A 140 -18.53 11.70 -8.35
N GLY A 141 -17.60 11.89 -7.40
CA GLY A 141 -17.92 12.10 -5.99
C GLY A 141 -18.16 10.79 -5.21
N ASN A 142 -18.25 9.64 -5.89
CA ASN A 142 -18.27 8.35 -5.22
C ASN A 142 -16.86 7.89 -4.85
N VAL A 143 -16.78 7.03 -3.83
CA VAL A 143 -15.54 6.40 -3.37
C VAL A 143 -15.78 4.90 -3.21
N VAL A 144 -14.94 4.07 -3.82
CA VAL A 144 -14.89 2.63 -3.53
C VAL A 144 -13.70 2.32 -2.65
N VAL A 145 -13.93 1.62 -1.55
CA VAL A 145 -12.89 1.19 -0.60
C VAL A 145 -12.72 -0.32 -0.73
N PHE A 146 -11.52 -0.76 -1.04
CA PHE A 146 -11.12 -2.17 -1.04
C PHE A 146 -10.33 -2.44 0.23
N ASP A 147 -10.94 -3.13 1.19
CA ASP A 147 -10.37 -3.42 2.50
C ASP A 147 -9.97 -4.90 2.56
N ASP A 148 -8.65 -5.15 2.73
CA ASP A 148 -8.04 -6.49 2.69
C ASP A 148 -8.40 -7.32 1.44
N CYS A 149 -8.58 -6.64 0.29
CA CYS A 149 -8.85 -7.28 -1.01
C CYS A 149 -7.56 -7.59 -1.78
N ASP A 150 -6.50 -8.04 -1.12
CA ASP A 150 -5.13 -8.18 -1.67
C ASP A 150 -5.05 -9.12 -2.90
N SER A 151 -6.04 -10.00 -3.08
CA SER A 151 -6.15 -10.87 -4.27
C SER A 151 -6.18 -10.08 -5.59
N ILE A 152 -6.73 -8.85 -5.61
CA ILE A 152 -6.81 -8.01 -6.81
C ILE A 152 -5.42 -7.54 -7.28
N PHE A 153 -4.44 -7.46 -6.40
CA PHE A 153 -3.07 -7.08 -6.74
C PHE A 153 -2.26 -8.24 -7.34
N SER A 154 -2.65 -9.47 -7.03
CA SER A 154 -1.98 -10.69 -7.49
C SER A 154 -2.51 -11.21 -8.82
N ASP A 155 -3.69 -10.75 -9.24
CA ASP A 155 -4.35 -11.16 -10.47
C ASP A 155 -4.10 -10.15 -11.59
N GLU A 156 -3.57 -10.62 -12.72
CA GLU A 156 -3.18 -9.78 -13.84
C GLU A 156 -4.37 -9.07 -14.50
N LEU A 157 -5.52 -9.72 -14.57
CA LEU A 157 -6.71 -9.14 -15.17
C LEU A 157 -7.28 -8.03 -14.28
N SER A 158 -7.37 -8.28 -12.97
CA SER A 158 -7.75 -7.27 -11.97
C SER A 158 -6.81 -6.07 -12.01
N LEU A 159 -5.52 -6.30 -12.12
CA LEU A 159 -4.52 -5.25 -12.21
C LEU A 159 -4.71 -4.37 -13.47
N ASN A 160 -5.02 -5.00 -14.62
CA ASN A 160 -5.27 -4.26 -15.86
C ASN A 160 -6.53 -3.40 -15.77
N ILE A 161 -7.58 -3.91 -15.11
CA ILE A 161 -8.80 -3.15 -14.80
C ILE A 161 -8.45 -1.94 -13.90
N LEU A 162 -7.66 -2.15 -12.84
CA LEU A 162 -7.24 -1.07 -11.94
C LEU A 162 -6.38 -0.03 -12.64
N LYS A 163 -5.44 -0.44 -13.48
CA LYS A 163 -4.63 0.49 -14.29
C LYS A 163 -5.48 1.37 -15.19
N ALA A 164 -6.56 0.83 -15.78
CA ALA A 164 -7.51 1.61 -16.57
C ALA A 164 -8.37 2.54 -15.71
N ALA A 165 -8.83 2.08 -14.53
CA ALA A 165 -9.61 2.87 -13.58
C ALA A 165 -8.83 4.04 -13.00
N LEU A 166 -7.52 3.89 -12.80
CA LEU A 166 -6.63 4.86 -12.15
C LEU A 166 -5.74 5.62 -13.13
N ASP A 167 -6.01 5.53 -14.44
CA ASP A 167 -5.23 6.25 -15.47
C ASP A 167 -5.18 7.76 -15.17
N SER A 168 -4.07 8.39 -15.49
CA SER A 168 -3.87 9.83 -15.34
C SER A 168 -4.74 10.68 -16.26
N LYS A 169 -5.27 10.11 -17.35
CA LYS A 169 -6.15 10.79 -18.29
C LYS A 169 -7.50 11.16 -17.66
N LYS A 170 -8.12 12.24 -18.16
CA LYS A 170 -9.45 12.66 -17.70
C LYS A 170 -10.54 11.62 -18.01
N ASN A 171 -10.41 10.89 -19.11
CA ASN A 171 -11.39 9.90 -19.55
C ASN A 171 -10.89 8.50 -19.25
N ARG A 172 -11.16 8.03 -18.04
CA ARG A 172 -10.76 6.70 -17.54
C ARG A 172 -11.79 5.67 -17.96
N ARG A 173 -11.68 5.16 -19.19
CA ARG A 173 -12.61 4.17 -19.73
C ARG A 173 -12.10 2.75 -19.48
N ILE A 174 -12.93 1.95 -18.82
CA ILE A 174 -12.67 0.55 -18.54
C ILE A 174 -13.48 -0.29 -19.52
N HIS A 175 -12.86 -1.34 -20.06
CA HIS A 175 -13.49 -2.26 -21.00
C HIS A 175 -13.42 -3.69 -20.45
N TRP A 176 -14.49 -4.43 -20.65
CA TRP A 176 -14.59 -5.87 -20.47
C TRP A 176 -14.81 -6.53 -21.83
N ASN A 177 -13.75 -7.00 -22.47
CA ASN A 177 -13.78 -7.48 -23.85
C ASN A 177 -14.11 -8.98 -23.97
N THR A 178 -14.64 -9.60 -22.92
CA THR A 178 -14.99 -11.02 -22.89
C THR A 178 -16.48 -11.15 -22.65
N ASP A 179 -17.12 -12.11 -23.31
CA ASP A 179 -18.53 -12.37 -23.07
C ASP A 179 -18.79 -12.81 -21.62
N SER A 180 -19.74 -12.16 -20.95
CA SER A 180 -20.12 -12.46 -19.58
C SER A 180 -21.63 -12.44 -19.40
N HIS A 181 -22.19 -13.63 -19.26
CA HIS A 181 -23.61 -13.78 -18.96
C HIS A 181 -24.01 -13.07 -17.66
N LYS A 182 -23.11 -13.08 -16.64
CA LYS A 182 -23.36 -12.44 -15.35
C LYS A 182 -23.47 -10.91 -15.48
N LEU A 183 -22.56 -10.27 -16.20
CA LEU A 183 -22.61 -8.81 -16.40
C LEU A 183 -23.88 -8.40 -17.13
N ARG A 184 -24.28 -9.15 -18.18
CA ARG A 184 -25.53 -8.89 -18.90
C ARG A 184 -26.75 -9.05 -18.01
N ALA A 185 -26.80 -10.10 -17.19
CA ALA A 185 -27.90 -10.33 -16.26
C ALA A 185 -28.04 -9.22 -15.21
N GLU A 186 -26.93 -8.60 -14.81
CA GLU A 186 -26.89 -7.46 -13.89
C GLU A 186 -27.06 -6.09 -14.62
N GLY A 187 -27.21 -6.07 -15.93
CA GLY A 187 -27.32 -4.83 -16.72
C GLY A 187 -26.04 -4.00 -16.78
N ILE A 188 -24.88 -4.65 -16.56
CA ILE A 188 -23.58 -3.99 -16.56
C ILE A 188 -23.01 -3.99 -18.00
N PRO A 189 -22.69 -2.83 -18.58
CA PRO A 189 -22.20 -2.73 -19.96
C PRO A 189 -20.76 -3.24 -20.09
N ASP A 190 -20.36 -3.59 -21.31
CA ASP A 190 -19.00 -4.04 -21.63
C ASP A 190 -17.94 -2.93 -21.52
N SER A 191 -18.35 -1.69 -21.39
CA SER A 191 -17.44 -0.58 -21.10
C SER A 191 -18.16 0.59 -20.42
N PHE A 192 -17.41 1.28 -19.56
CA PHE A 192 -17.91 2.49 -18.89
C PHE A 192 -16.76 3.44 -18.57
N THR A 193 -17.09 4.68 -18.25
CA THR A 193 -16.12 5.68 -17.75
C THR A 193 -16.16 5.72 -16.23
N PHE A 194 -15.04 5.48 -15.59
CA PHE A 194 -14.90 5.57 -14.14
C PHE A 194 -14.48 6.98 -13.75
N LYS A 195 -15.34 7.70 -13.04
CA LYS A 195 -15.11 9.08 -12.57
C LYS A 195 -14.89 9.16 -11.06
N ALA A 196 -15.18 8.08 -10.36
CA ALA A 196 -15.04 7.95 -8.91
C ALA A 196 -13.58 7.88 -8.47
N SER A 197 -13.38 7.81 -7.17
CA SER A 197 -12.09 7.59 -6.52
C SER A 197 -12.04 6.23 -5.85
N ALA A 198 -10.82 5.71 -5.59
CA ALA A 198 -10.62 4.43 -4.96
C ALA A 198 -9.68 4.54 -3.75
N ILE A 199 -9.95 3.76 -2.69
CA ILE A 199 -9.06 3.61 -1.54
C ILE A 199 -8.75 2.11 -1.38
N PHE A 200 -7.47 1.77 -1.26
CA PHE A 200 -7.02 0.42 -1.01
C PHE A 200 -6.43 0.35 0.39
N ILE A 201 -6.98 -0.50 1.24
CA ILE A 201 -6.48 -0.74 2.60
C ILE A 201 -5.88 -2.14 2.62
N THR A 202 -4.61 -2.24 3.01
CA THR A 202 -3.88 -3.52 2.97
C THR A 202 -2.93 -3.66 4.16
N ASN A 203 -2.61 -4.90 4.48
CA ASN A 203 -1.56 -5.26 5.43
C ASN A 203 -0.23 -5.61 4.74
N LEU A 204 -0.18 -5.56 3.41
CA LEU A 204 1.03 -5.82 2.63
C LEU A 204 2.10 -4.76 2.93
N LYS A 205 3.32 -5.22 3.15
CA LYS A 205 4.51 -4.37 3.27
C LYS A 205 5.18 -4.30 1.91
N PHE A 206 4.98 -3.23 1.17
CA PHE A 206 5.43 -3.07 -0.21
C PHE A 206 6.95 -3.18 -0.36
N ASP A 207 7.70 -2.71 0.64
CA ASP A 207 9.16 -2.84 0.72
C ASP A 207 9.65 -4.30 0.83
N LYS A 208 8.82 -5.21 1.34
CA LYS A 208 9.13 -6.63 1.53
C LYS A 208 8.61 -7.56 0.43
N VAL A 209 7.73 -7.05 -0.42
CA VAL A 209 7.18 -7.81 -1.56
C VAL A 209 8.24 -7.94 -2.66
N LYS A 210 8.35 -9.11 -3.28
CA LYS A 210 9.31 -9.42 -4.34
C LYS A 210 8.62 -10.01 -5.57
N GLY A 211 9.35 -10.01 -6.70
CA GLY A 211 8.89 -10.61 -7.96
C GLY A 211 7.75 -9.84 -8.61
N LYS A 212 6.92 -10.53 -9.39
CA LYS A 212 5.85 -9.96 -10.22
C LYS A 212 4.86 -9.08 -9.42
N LEU A 213 4.56 -9.47 -8.18
CA LEU A 213 3.66 -8.70 -7.32
C LEU A 213 4.23 -7.31 -6.98
N ARG A 214 5.55 -7.18 -6.81
CA ARG A 214 6.20 -5.89 -6.60
C ARG A 214 6.01 -4.96 -7.80
N GLU A 215 6.27 -5.46 -9.01
CA GLU A 215 6.07 -4.69 -10.25
C GLU A 215 4.61 -4.21 -10.39
N HIS A 216 3.66 -5.06 -9.98
CA HIS A 216 2.24 -4.74 -9.98
C HIS A 216 1.91 -3.61 -8.99
N LEU A 217 2.45 -3.67 -7.78
CA LEU A 217 2.23 -2.65 -6.75
C LEU A 217 2.87 -1.32 -7.14
N GLU A 218 4.11 -1.32 -7.63
CA GLU A 218 4.80 -0.11 -8.12
C GLU A 218 4.00 0.57 -9.27
N ALA A 219 3.40 -0.24 -10.15
CA ALA A 219 2.54 0.28 -11.21
C ALA A 219 1.25 0.92 -10.69
N LEU A 220 0.73 0.51 -9.55
CA LEU A 220 -0.43 1.12 -8.89
C LEU A 220 -0.02 2.34 -8.06
N GLU A 221 1.07 2.26 -7.28
CA GLU A 221 1.59 3.39 -6.50
C GLU A 221 1.84 4.62 -7.37
N SER A 222 2.35 4.42 -8.59
CA SER A 222 2.57 5.52 -9.53
C SER A 222 1.28 6.23 -9.99
N ARG A 223 0.11 5.72 -9.65
CA ARG A 223 -1.22 6.23 -10.02
C ARG A 223 -2.06 6.71 -8.83
N CYS A 224 -1.57 6.47 -7.60
CA CYS A 224 -2.25 6.81 -6.34
C CYS A 224 -1.77 8.12 -5.70
#